data_8339a76c3a5476c2ab38fdac759b0df6
#
_entry.id   8339a76c3a5476c2ab38fdac759b0df6
#
_cell.length_a   1.000
_cell.length_b   1.000
_cell.length_c   1.000
_cell.angle_alpha   90.00
_cell.angle_beta   90.00
_cell.angle_gamma   90.00
#
_symmetry.space_group_name_H-M   'P 1'
#
loop_
_entity.id
_entity.type
_entity.pdbx_description
1 polymer ?
#
loop_
_entity_poly.entity_id
_entity_poly.type
_entity_poly.pdbx_seq_one_letter_code
_entity_poly.pdbx_strand_id
1 'polypeptide(L)'
;MSPIIDEADLRAANRRAWALFALICAVFFALAFWLVGNTAHERAVEDLSEQTRIDANLNTALLRAVLDKQRALSLVLSKDRELASALLDKTVATIDPANRKLETLADGTQAAVIYLVGMDGIAIAASNWRERDSFVGNDYKFRPYFRDALTNGGDEYFALGNVSFRPGLYISRRVDGSSGPLGVIVVKLEFDDLEQDWRNAGRPTFVTDERNIALITSLPSWRFMTIGRIGLEQSQSIRDSLQFGDVPLQPLPLSMKAVGEGDVLLMNAQMPGEGRSTQFLAIHSTVPSTPWQMYSMAPTKPQIPGAVREARLIAFIILAAIATIAGMLLRRRQKVVARIAAAARTQQELEQRVEERTRDLSLARDRLEAEISDHHRTESMLQGVQQDLVHANRLAIMGQVAAGVAHEINQPVATIRAYADNAKTFIERKRLEAATENLDEIAALTDRIGTITGDLKALARKGRSPSEPTPLSQVISGALVLLRSRFSGRMDQLDIELPPPDLRVVGHSLRLEQVLINLFQNALEAVELKGNDGRIEVRATEQRETVLVTVSDNGPGMPQHIRDNLFSPFNTSKEKGLGLGLVIVKEIVTDYGGTISAESSADGTVFRVELRKA
;
A
#
# COMPACT_ATOMS: atom_id res chain seq x y z
N MET A 1 44.80 64.61 14.29
CA MET A 1 45.58 63.57 15.01
C MET A 1 44.61 62.40 15.24
N SER A 2 44.59 61.45 14.36
CA SER A 2 43.83 60.18 14.60
C SER A 2 44.70 59.29 15.49
N PRO A 3 44.12 58.63 16.53
CA PRO A 3 44.89 57.81 17.45
C PRO A 3 45.46 56.60 16.67
N ILE A 4 46.77 56.41 16.84
CA ILE A 4 47.52 55.26 16.34
C ILE A 4 46.93 54.05 17.05
N ILE A 5 46.13 53.23 16.34
CA ILE A 5 45.62 51.98 16.89
C ILE A 5 46.82 51.04 17.09
N ASP A 6 47.14 50.75 18.34
CA ASP A 6 48.21 49.83 18.70
C ASP A 6 47.98 48.45 18.15
N GLU A 7 49.00 47.72 17.74
CA GLU A 7 48.93 46.37 17.22
C GLU A 7 48.41 45.40 18.27
N ALA A 8 48.65 45.65 19.53
CA ALA A 8 48.14 44.91 20.66
C ALA A 8 46.64 45.08 20.81
N ASP A 9 46.10 46.28 20.59
CA ASP A 9 44.65 46.58 20.62
C ASP A 9 43.91 45.91 19.46
N LEU A 10 44.50 45.90 18.26
CA LEU A 10 43.98 45.22 17.10
C LEU A 10 43.93 43.70 17.30
N ARG A 11 44.96 43.12 17.91
CA ARG A 11 44.99 41.67 18.25
C ARG A 11 43.96 41.34 19.31
N ALA A 12 43.76 42.21 20.31
CA ALA A 12 42.73 42.04 21.34
C ALA A 12 41.32 42.16 20.76
N ALA A 13 41.06 43.15 19.89
CA ALA A 13 39.80 43.33 19.19
C ALA A 13 39.47 42.14 18.28
N ASN A 14 40.46 41.64 17.55
CA ASN A 14 40.28 40.43 16.72
C ASN A 14 39.98 39.18 17.54
N ARG A 15 40.63 38.98 18.69
CA ARG A 15 40.33 37.89 19.62
C ARG A 15 38.89 37.97 20.14
N ARG A 16 38.46 39.19 20.54
CA ARG A 16 37.06 39.41 20.99
C ARG A 16 36.06 39.15 19.87
N ALA A 17 36.37 39.58 18.64
CA ALA A 17 35.50 39.32 17.47
C ALA A 17 35.37 37.83 17.17
N TRP A 18 36.47 37.06 17.27
CA TRP A 18 36.40 35.59 17.09
C TRP A 18 35.69 34.90 18.24
N ALA A 19 35.88 35.36 19.47
CA ALA A 19 35.15 34.80 20.63
C ALA A 19 33.65 35.08 20.51
N LEU A 20 33.26 36.29 20.11
CA LEU A 20 31.87 36.65 19.86
C LEU A 20 31.28 35.87 18.69
N PHE A 21 32.02 35.72 17.59
CA PHE A 21 31.61 34.91 16.45
C PHE A 21 31.39 33.46 16.83
N ALA A 22 32.33 32.86 17.57
CA ALA A 22 32.22 31.49 18.07
C ALA A 22 31.00 31.31 19.01
N LEU A 23 30.78 32.31 19.90
CA LEU A 23 29.61 32.29 20.78
C LEU A 23 28.31 32.39 19.99
N ILE A 24 28.21 33.29 19.03
CA ILE A 24 27.05 33.43 18.15
C ILE A 24 26.80 32.14 17.38
N CYS A 25 27.83 31.57 16.76
CA CYS A 25 27.72 30.31 16.07
C CYS A 25 27.25 29.20 17.01
N ALA A 26 27.82 29.09 18.21
CA ALA A 26 27.42 28.07 19.18
C ALA A 26 25.94 28.20 19.59
N VAL A 27 25.49 29.45 19.84
CA VAL A 27 24.09 29.73 20.15
C VAL A 27 23.16 29.38 18.98
N PHE A 28 23.54 29.79 17.76
CA PHE A 28 22.75 29.46 16.55
C PHE A 28 22.74 27.95 16.27
N PHE A 29 23.87 27.28 16.43
CA PHE A 29 23.93 25.82 16.30
C PHE A 29 23.04 25.12 17.33
N ALA A 30 23.13 25.53 18.59
CA ALA A 30 22.31 24.94 19.66
C ALA A 30 20.83 25.18 19.40
N LEU A 31 20.43 26.39 19.04
CA LEU A 31 19.05 26.75 18.77
C LEU A 31 18.51 26.00 17.53
N ALA A 32 19.27 26.00 16.45
CA ALA A 32 18.87 25.31 15.21
C ALA A 32 18.82 23.78 15.42
N PHE A 33 19.79 23.24 16.16
CA PHE A 33 19.82 21.82 16.47
C PHE A 33 18.63 21.39 17.34
N TRP A 34 18.25 22.25 18.28
CA TRP A 34 17.05 22.05 19.07
C TRP A 34 15.78 22.20 18.22
N LEU A 35 15.66 23.31 17.47
CA LEU A 35 14.47 23.61 16.65
C LEU A 35 14.27 22.55 15.56
N VAL A 36 15.30 22.24 14.78
CA VAL A 36 15.25 21.22 13.72
C VAL A 36 14.98 19.84 14.31
N GLY A 37 15.60 19.55 15.45
CA GLY A 37 15.35 18.30 16.14
C GLY A 37 13.91 18.15 16.61
N ASN A 38 13.33 19.23 17.12
CA ASN A 38 11.93 19.24 17.58
C ASN A 38 10.95 19.15 16.42
N THR A 39 11.13 19.96 15.38
CA THR A 39 10.26 19.94 14.20
C THR A 39 10.38 18.62 13.41
N ALA A 40 11.57 18.04 13.33
CA ALA A 40 11.76 16.72 12.72
C ALA A 40 11.12 15.61 13.56
N HIS A 41 11.18 15.73 14.89
CA HIS A 41 10.49 14.81 15.79
C HIS A 41 8.97 14.86 15.59
N GLU A 42 8.39 16.07 15.60
CA GLU A 42 6.95 16.29 15.40
C GLU A 42 6.49 15.73 14.06
N ARG A 43 7.19 16.07 12.98
CA ARG A 43 6.90 15.53 11.63
C ARG A 43 7.03 14.02 11.56
N ALA A 44 8.10 13.47 12.13
CA ALA A 44 8.29 12.01 12.12
C ALA A 44 7.21 11.28 12.94
N VAL A 45 6.72 11.88 14.02
CA VAL A 45 5.57 11.36 14.78
C VAL A 45 4.30 11.47 13.94
N GLU A 46 4.08 12.59 13.26
CA GLU A 46 2.93 12.81 12.39
C GLU A 46 2.93 11.84 11.20
N ASP A 47 4.04 11.72 10.49
CA ASP A 47 4.23 10.78 9.37
C ASP A 47 4.02 9.33 9.82
N LEU A 48 4.59 8.95 10.98
CA LEU A 48 4.41 7.62 11.54
C LEU A 48 2.96 7.38 11.95
N SER A 49 2.30 8.40 12.51
CA SER A 49 0.90 8.30 12.89
C SER A 49 0.00 8.13 11.67
N GLU A 50 0.25 8.87 10.61
CA GLU A 50 -0.52 8.78 9.36
C GLU A 50 -0.32 7.43 8.67
N GLN A 51 0.92 6.96 8.58
CA GLN A 51 1.20 5.62 8.06
C GLN A 51 0.51 4.54 8.90
N THR A 52 0.58 4.67 10.23
CA THR A 52 -0.05 3.69 11.12
C THR A 52 -1.58 3.76 11.02
N ARG A 53 -2.14 4.95 10.78
CA ARG A 53 -3.58 5.14 10.56
C ARG A 53 -4.04 4.51 9.25
N ILE A 54 -3.25 4.64 8.18
CA ILE A 54 -3.53 3.98 6.90
C ILE A 54 -3.56 2.46 7.10
N ASP A 55 -2.57 1.90 7.80
CA ASP A 55 -2.51 0.48 8.10
C ASP A 55 -3.68 0.03 8.99
N ALA A 56 -4.01 0.81 10.02
CA ALA A 56 -5.14 0.53 10.90
C ALA A 56 -6.46 0.51 10.12
N ASN A 57 -6.66 1.47 9.21
CA ASN A 57 -7.83 1.54 8.36
C ASN A 57 -7.90 0.34 7.40
N LEU A 58 -6.78 -0.02 6.79
CA LEU A 58 -6.69 -1.19 5.92
C LEU A 58 -7.01 -2.48 6.69
N ASN A 59 -6.36 -2.68 7.84
CA ASN A 59 -6.58 -3.85 8.69
C ASN A 59 -8.04 -3.93 9.18
N THR A 60 -8.62 -2.79 9.54
CA THR A 60 -10.03 -2.70 9.93
C THR A 60 -10.95 -3.05 8.77
N ALA A 61 -10.65 -2.56 7.57
CA ALA A 61 -11.43 -2.88 6.36
C ALA A 61 -11.33 -4.36 5.99
N LEU A 62 -10.13 -4.94 6.10
CA LEU A 62 -9.90 -6.37 5.85
C LEU A 62 -10.67 -7.24 6.86
N LEU A 63 -10.54 -6.93 8.15
CA LEU A 63 -11.27 -7.64 9.20
C LEU A 63 -12.78 -7.54 8.96
N ARG A 64 -13.28 -6.34 8.67
CA ARG A 64 -14.69 -6.13 8.34
C ARG A 64 -15.13 -6.98 7.14
N ALA A 65 -14.34 -7.01 6.06
CA ALA A 65 -14.67 -7.79 4.88
C ALA A 65 -14.76 -9.29 5.19
N VAL A 66 -13.85 -9.80 6.04
CA VAL A 66 -13.87 -11.19 6.52
C VAL A 66 -15.14 -11.45 7.35
N LEU A 67 -15.50 -10.55 8.25
CA LEU A 67 -16.71 -10.67 9.07
C LEU A 67 -17.97 -10.63 8.19
N ASP A 68 -18.09 -9.64 7.31
CA ASP A 68 -19.27 -9.41 6.48
C ASP A 68 -19.50 -10.60 5.50
N LYS A 69 -18.43 -11.22 5.00
CA LYS A 69 -18.49 -12.45 4.19
C LYS A 69 -19.18 -13.59 4.96
N GLN A 70 -18.77 -13.83 6.20
CA GLN A 70 -19.31 -14.92 7.00
C GLN A 70 -20.70 -14.61 7.56
N ARG A 71 -21.00 -13.34 7.82
CA ARG A 71 -22.34 -12.87 8.15
C ARG A 71 -23.34 -13.12 7.02
N ALA A 72 -22.93 -12.78 5.81
CA ALA A 72 -23.73 -13.04 4.61
C ALA A 72 -23.96 -14.54 4.40
N LEU A 73 -22.90 -15.34 4.58
CA LEU A 73 -23.00 -16.80 4.48
C LEU A 73 -24.00 -17.36 5.49
N SER A 74 -23.88 -17.02 6.76
CA SER A 74 -24.78 -17.48 7.82
C SER A 74 -26.24 -17.10 7.54
N LEU A 75 -26.45 -15.88 7.01
CA LEU A 75 -27.78 -15.39 6.64
C LEU A 75 -28.38 -16.20 5.48
N VAL A 76 -27.60 -16.46 4.43
CA VAL A 76 -28.06 -17.27 3.29
C VAL A 76 -28.38 -18.70 3.74
N LEU A 77 -27.47 -19.29 4.53
CA LEU A 77 -27.66 -20.64 5.04
C LEU A 77 -28.87 -20.78 5.97
N SER A 78 -29.20 -19.72 6.73
CA SER A 78 -30.40 -19.75 7.58
C SER A 78 -31.72 -19.85 6.79
N LYS A 79 -31.70 -19.54 5.50
CA LYS A 79 -32.86 -19.63 4.58
C LYS A 79 -32.81 -20.85 3.65
N ASP A 80 -31.81 -21.69 3.85
CA ASP A 80 -31.59 -22.85 3.00
C ASP A 80 -32.59 -23.97 3.30
N ARG A 81 -33.31 -24.42 2.27
CA ARG A 81 -34.37 -25.41 2.41
C ARG A 81 -33.86 -26.81 2.78
N GLU A 82 -32.69 -27.16 2.29
CA GLU A 82 -32.09 -28.46 2.55
C GLU A 82 -31.64 -28.57 4.02
N LEU A 83 -31.03 -27.48 4.56
CA LEU A 83 -30.68 -27.42 5.97
C LEU A 83 -31.91 -27.38 6.88
N ALA A 84 -32.96 -26.68 6.48
CA ALA A 84 -34.22 -26.67 7.19
C ALA A 84 -34.86 -28.09 7.20
N SER A 85 -34.79 -28.83 6.08
CA SER A 85 -35.28 -30.20 5.99
C SER A 85 -34.48 -31.15 6.88
N ALA A 86 -33.16 -30.99 6.97
CA ALA A 86 -32.31 -31.77 7.87
C ALA A 86 -32.66 -31.54 9.36
N LEU A 87 -33.05 -30.32 9.74
CA LEU A 87 -33.53 -30.01 11.09
C LEU A 87 -34.88 -30.63 11.41
N LEU A 88 -35.75 -30.71 10.43
CA LEU A 88 -37.10 -31.27 10.58
C LEU A 88 -37.08 -32.80 10.68
N ASP A 89 -36.36 -33.48 9.80
CA ASP A 89 -36.48 -34.92 9.61
C ASP A 89 -35.35 -35.71 10.30
N LYS A 90 -34.19 -35.10 10.54
CA LYS A 90 -33.03 -35.68 11.25
C LYS A 90 -32.67 -37.11 10.81
N THR A 91 -32.92 -37.49 9.56
CA THR A 91 -32.59 -38.80 8.99
C THR A 91 -31.24 -38.77 8.29
N VAL A 92 -30.62 -39.91 8.09
CA VAL A 92 -29.37 -40.01 7.31
C VAL A 92 -29.56 -39.44 5.90
N ALA A 93 -30.75 -39.62 5.31
CA ALA A 93 -31.07 -39.11 3.97
C ALA A 93 -31.09 -37.59 3.88
N THR A 94 -31.34 -36.87 4.96
CA THR A 94 -31.33 -35.42 5.03
C THR A 94 -30.03 -34.87 5.62
N ILE A 95 -29.41 -35.57 6.58
CA ILE A 95 -28.18 -35.14 7.25
C ILE A 95 -26.97 -35.29 6.34
N ASP A 96 -26.83 -36.39 5.59
CA ASP A 96 -25.65 -36.59 4.72
C ASP A 96 -25.53 -35.57 3.60
N PRO A 97 -26.60 -35.18 2.88
CA PRO A 97 -26.54 -34.05 1.94
C PRO A 97 -26.18 -32.75 2.64
N ALA A 98 -26.77 -32.45 3.82
CA ALA A 98 -26.46 -31.27 4.60
C ALA A 98 -24.97 -31.20 4.97
N ASN A 99 -24.38 -32.30 5.46
CA ASN A 99 -22.97 -32.41 5.77
C ASN A 99 -22.09 -32.08 4.55
N ARG A 100 -22.34 -32.74 3.40
CA ARG A 100 -21.60 -32.51 2.16
C ARG A 100 -21.72 -31.06 1.66
N LYS A 101 -22.90 -30.50 1.77
CA LYS A 101 -23.13 -29.09 1.43
C LYS A 101 -22.35 -28.16 2.33
N LEU A 102 -22.40 -28.37 3.66
CA LEU A 102 -21.64 -27.58 4.61
C LEU A 102 -20.14 -27.71 4.40
N GLU A 103 -19.64 -28.94 4.12
CA GLU A 103 -18.26 -29.24 3.77
C GLU A 103 -17.82 -28.43 2.53
N THR A 104 -18.57 -28.53 1.43
CA THR A 104 -18.28 -27.79 0.20
C THR A 104 -18.29 -26.27 0.41
N LEU A 105 -19.21 -25.77 1.22
CA LEU A 105 -19.32 -24.33 1.50
C LEU A 105 -18.23 -23.84 2.44
N ALA A 106 -17.82 -24.63 3.42
CA ALA A 106 -16.70 -24.27 4.29
C ALA A 106 -15.41 -24.13 3.48
N ASP A 107 -15.11 -25.10 2.61
CA ASP A 107 -13.95 -25.07 1.72
C ASP A 107 -13.99 -23.86 0.78
N GLY A 108 -15.13 -23.60 0.14
CA GLY A 108 -15.29 -22.50 -0.80
C GLY A 108 -15.30 -21.10 -0.17
N THR A 109 -15.63 -21.00 1.12
CA THR A 109 -15.79 -19.72 1.82
C THR A 109 -14.70 -19.45 2.86
N GLN A 110 -13.80 -20.40 3.10
CA GLN A 110 -12.78 -20.33 4.16
C GLN A 110 -13.39 -20.19 5.57
N ALA A 111 -14.61 -20.71 5.77
CA ALA A 111 -15.16 -20.87 7.11
C ALA A 111 -14.44 -22.04 7.78
N ALA A 112 -14.01 -21.86 9.04
CA ALA A 112 -13.30 -22.93 9.74
C ALA A 112 -14.20 -24.15 9.93
N VAL A 113 -15.43 -23.92 10.41
CA VAL A 113 -16.47 -24.96 10.52
C VAL A 113 -17.84 -24.32 10.34
N ILE A 114 -18.70 -24.95 9.58
CA ILE A 114 -20.14 -24.64 9.48
C ILE A 114 -20.91 -25.80 10.06
N TYR A 115 -21.79 -25.56 11.00
CA TYR A 115 -22.55 -26.61 11.62
C TYR A 115 -24.00 -26.23 11.94
N LEU A 116 -24.86 -27.22 11.96
CA LEU A 116 -26.28 -27.07 12.12
C LEU A 116 -26.72 -27.69 13.45
N VAL A 117 -27.34 -26.88 14.30
CA VAL A 117 -27.73 -27.26 15.68
C VAL A 117 -29.24 -27.35 15.76
N GLY A 118 -29.74 -28.46 16.26
CA GLY A 118 -31.17 -28.64 16.52
C GLY A 118 -31.67 -27.85 17.72
N MET A 119 -32.99 -27.80 17.91
CA MET A 119 -33.63 -27.13 19.08
C MET A 119 -33.20 -27.73 20.43
N ASP A 120 -32.73 -28.97 20.42
CA ASP A 120 -32.17 -29.66 21.58
C ASP A 120 -30.77 -29.19 21.97
N GLY A 121 -30.14 -28.37 21.13
CA GLY A 121 -28.76 -27.90 21.30
C GLY A 121 -27.71 -28.84 20.71
N ILE A 122 -28.10 -29.97 20.14
CA ILE A 122 -27.19 -30.95 19.55
C ILE A 122 -26.89 -30.59 18.11
N ALA A 123 -25.61 -30.58 17.73
CA ALA A 123 -25.22 -30.41 16.35
C ALA A 123 -25.54 -31.66 15.53
N ILE A 124 -26.41 -31.54 14.53
CA ILE A 124 -26.88 -32.66 13.70
C ILE A 124 -26.07 -32.81 12.41
N ALA A 125 -25.46 -31.72 11.94
CA ALA A 125 -24.63 -31.74 10.75
C ALA A 125 -23.47 -30.71 10.91
N ALA A 126 -22.33 -30.99 10.28
CA ALA A 126 -21.19 -30.10 10.30
C ALA A 126 -20.33 -30.30 9.05
N SER A 127 -19.65 -29.24 8.63
CA SER A 127 -18.68 -29.28 7.53
C SER A 127 -17.53 -30.26 7.79
N ASN A 128 -17.09 -30.38 9.05
CA ASN A 128 -16.01 -31.26 9.49
C ASN A 128 -16.52 -32.64 9.99
N TRP A 129 -17.65 -33.11 9.49
CA TRP A 129 -18.31 -34.33 9.94
C TRP A 129 -17.45 -35.59 9.84
N ARG A 130 -16.44 -35.61 8.98
CA ARG A 130 -15.51 -36.74 8.80
C ARG A 130 -14.27 -36.67 9.68
N GLU A 131 -14.06 -35.55 10.34
CA GLU A 131 -12.87 -35.31 11.13
C GLU A 131 -12.97 -35.89 12.55
N ARG A 132 -11.82 -36.10 13.21
CA ARG A 132 -11.80 -36.64 14.58
C ARG A 132 -12.39 -35.68 15.60
N ASP A 133 -12.28 -34.41 15.34
CA ASP A 133 -12.82 -33.30 16.12
C ASP A 133 -14.11 -32.74 15.51
N SER A 134 -14.93 -33.69 14.95
CA SER A 134 -16.22 -33.33 14.39
C SER A 134 -17.12 -32.65 15.41
N PHE A 135 -17.83 -31.65 14.93
CA PHE A 135 -18.81 -30.91 15.73
C PHE A 135 -20.14 -31.68 15.86
N VAL A 136 -20.38 -32.66 15.01
CA VAL A 136 -21.62 -33.48 15.01
C VAL A 136 -21.73 -34.23 16.34
N GLY A 137 -22.94 -34.23 16.92
CA GLY A 137 -23.27 -34.93 18.15
C GLY A 137 -22.91 -34.16 19.44
N ASN A 138 -22.20 -33.04 19.35
CA ASN A 138 -21.88 -32.22 20.52
C ASN A 138 -23.05 -31.33 20.93
N ASP A 139 -23.17 -31.12 22.25
CA ASP A 139 -24.16 -30.22 22.83
C ASP A 139 -23.63 -28.79 22.93
N TYR A 140 -24.35 -27.87 22.32
CA TYR A 140 -24.07 -26.43 22.31
C TYR A 140 -25.12 -25.59 23.06
N LYS A 141 -26.06 -26.21 23.75
CA LYS A 141 -27.14 -25.55 24.48
C LYS A 141 -26.64 -24.56 25.53
N PHE A 142 -25.48 -24.84 26.10
CA PHE A 142 -24.85 -23.96 27.10
C PHE A 142 -24.25 -22.68 26.48
N ARG A 143 -23.98 -22.68 25.20
CA ARG A 143 -23.34 -21.57 24.51
C ARG A 143 -24.29 -20.38 24.31
N PRO A 144 -23.85 -19.15 24.65
CA PRO A 144 -24.64 -17.94 24.45
C PRO A 144 -25.14 -17.78 23.02
N TYR A 145 -24.27 -17.92 22.04
CA TYR A 145 -24.62 -17.74 20.63
C TYR A 145 -25.76 -18.67 20.14
N PHE A 146 -25.95 -19.83 20.76
CA PHE A 146 -27.08 -20.72 20.44
C PHE A 146 -28.39 -20.18 21.02
N ARG A 147 -28.36 -19.79 22.30
CA ARG A 147 -29.56 -19.30 23.00
C ARG A 147 -30.02 -17.95 22.47
N ASP A 148 -29.05 -17.05 22.23
CA ASP A 148 -29.33 -15.71 21.77
C ASP A 148 -29.76 -15.70 20.30
N ALA A 149 -29.24 -16.59 19.46
CA ALA A 149 -29.75 -16.78 18.11
C ALA A 149 -31.20 -17.26 18.08
N LEU A 150 -31.56 -18.17 18.97
CA LEU A 150 -32.98 -18.64 19.07
C LEU A 150 -33.91 -17.50 19.47
N THR A 151 -33.49 -16.63 20.37
CA THR A 151 -34.29 -15.52 20.90
C THR A 151 -34.33 -14.34 19.94
N ASN A 152 -33.16 -13.89 19.50
CA ASN A 152 -32.97 -12.64 18.75
C ASN A 152 -32.87 -12.84 17.24
N GLY A 153 -32.90 -14.10 16.76
CA GLY A 153 -32.75 -14.43 15.34
C GLY A 153 -31.32 -14.63 14.88
N GLY A 154 -30.33 -14.17 15.65
CA GLY A 154 -28.90 -14.37 15.41
C GLY A 154 -28.06 -13.75 16.49
N ASP A 155 -26.84 -14.22 16.58
CA ASP A 155 -25.83 -13.71 17.54
C ASP A 155 -24.41 -13.90 17.00
N GLU A 156 -23.47 -13.17 17.55
CA GLU A 156 -22.04 -13.24 17.25
C GLU A 156 -21.25 -13.35 18.55
N TYR A 157 -20.59 -14.46 18.74
CA TYR A 157 -19.90 -14.75 19.97
C TYR A 157 -18.47 -15.23 19.73
N PHE A 158 -17.49 -14.50 20.22
CA PHE A 158 -16.10 -14.94 20.13
C PHE A 158 -15.78 -15.83 21.33
N ALA A 159 -15.26 -17.03 21.07
CA ALA A 159 -14.93 -17.99 22.12
C ALA A 159 -13.83 -18.97 21.74
N LEU A 160 -13.23 -19.58 22.73
CA LEU A 160 -12.42 -20.76 22.57
C LEU A 160 -13.34 -21.98 22.28
N GLY A 161 -13.05 -22.70 21.21
CA GLY A 161 -13.78 -23.91 20.86
C GLY A 161 -13.60 -25.00 21.92
N ASN A 162 -14.67 -25.62 22.32
CA ASN A 162 -14.67 -26.76 23.26
C ASN A 162 -14.29 -28.09 22.59
N VAL A 163 -14.41 -28.17 21.28
CA VAL A 163 -14.07 -29.35 20.47
C VAL A 163 -12.72 -29.17 19.79
N SER A 164 -12.55 -28.05 19.06
CA SER A 164 -11.33 -27.76 18.32
C SER A 164 -10.21 -27.18 19.16
N PHE A 165 -10.50 -26.66 20.36
CA PHE A 165 -9.57 -25.88 21.21
C PHE A 165 -8.94 -24.70 20.48
N ARG A 166 -9.54 -24.25 19.38
CA ARG A 166 -9.12 -23.08 18.60
C ARG A 166 -10.09 -21.93 18.83
N PRO A 167 -9.55 -20.72 19.04
CA PRO A 167 -10.36 -19.51 19.19
C PRO A 167 -11.03 -19.16 17.87
N GLY A 168 -12.23 -18.59 17.96
CA GLY A 168 -12.92 -18.14 16.77
C GLY A 168 -14.19 -17.39 17.09
N LEU A 169 -14.70 -16.69 16.09
CA LEU A 169 -15.99 -16.05 16.11
C LEU A 169 -17.06 -17.03 15.62
N TYR A 170 -18.08 -17.23 16.43
CA TYR A 170 -19.26 -18.03 16.11
C TYR A 170 -20.38 -17.10 15.67
N ILE A 171 -20.69 -17.09 14.40
CA ILE A 171 -21.77 -16.32 13.81
C ILE A 171 -22.95 -17.26 13.66
N SER A 172 -23.96 -17.05 14.45
CA SER A 172 -25.14 -17.89 14.52
C SER A 172 -26.37 -17.20 13.93
N ARG A 173 -27.20 -17.98 13.27
CA ARG A 173 -28.49 -17.54 12.75
C ARG A 173 -29.55 -18.59 12.99
N ARG A 174 -30.72 -18.14 13.41
CA ARG A 174 -31.88 -18.99 13.57
C ARG A 174 -32.39 -19.47 12.21
N VAL A 175 -32.66 -20.74 12.12
CA VAL A 175 -33.32 -21.35 10.98
C VAL A 175 -34.80 -21.50 11.33
N ASP A 176 -35.66 -20.80 10.61
CA ASP A 176 -37.10 -20.77 10.83
C ASP A 176 -37.83 -21.69 9.83
N GLY A 177 -38.75 -22.45 10.33
CA GLY A 177 -39.73 -23.19 9.51
C GLY A 177 -41.08 -22.50 9.49
N SER A 178 -42.08 -23.18 8.88
CA SER A 178 -43.46 -22.68 8.81
C SER A 178 -44.15 -22.56 10.18
N SER A 179 -43.67 -23.33 11.16
CA SER A 179 -44.30 -23.43 12.49
C SER A 179 -43.47 -22.78 13.61
N GLY A 180 -42.35 -22.17 13.27
CA GLY A 180 -41.43 -21.56 14.23
C GLY A 180 -39.98 -21.98 14.04
N PRO A 181 -39.10 -21.69 15.02
CA PRO A 181 -37.72 -22.06 14.97
C PRO A 181 -37.49 -23.57 14.81
N LEU A 182 -36.58 -23.96 13.93
CA LEU A 182 -36.16 -25.34 13.71
C LEU A 182 -34.82 -25.67 14.38
N GLY A 183 -33.97 -24.66 14.48
CA GLY A 183 -32.62 -24.77 15.01
C GLY A 183 -31.77 -23.54 14.70
N VAL A 184 -30.49 -23.72 14.74
CA VAL A 184 -29.51 -22.64 14.53
C VAL A 184 -28.42 -23.13 13.59
N ILE A 185 -28.14 -22.36 12.55
CA ILE A 185 -26.92 -22.53 11.75
C ILE A 185 -25.83 -21.69 12.36
N VAL A 186 -24.64 -22.24 12.49
CA VAL A 186 -23.48 -21.57 13.05
C VAL A 186 -22.31 -21.65 12.07
N VAL A 187 -21.72 -20.52 11.79
CA VAL A 187 -20.49 -20.41 11.02
C VAL A 187 -19.37 -20.03 11.98
N LYS A 188 -18.41 -20.90 12.16
CA LYS A 188 -17.19 -20.61 12.92
C LYS A 188 -16.15 -20.00 11.99
N LEU A 189 -15.69 -18.82 12.35
CA LEU A 189 -14.60 -18.12 11.71
C LEU A 189 -13.37 -18.17 12.59
N GLU A 190 -12.27 -18.68 12.08
CA GLU A 190 -10.93 -18.57 12.67
C GLU A 190 -10.15 -17.45 11.95
N PHE A 191 -9.21 -16.83 12.64
CA PHE A 191 -8.49 -15.66 12.14
C PHE A 191 -7.00 -15.94 11.88
N ASP A 192 -6.62 -17.21 11.81
CA ASP A 192 -5.21 -17.62 11.69
C ASP A 192 -4.54 -17.00 10.46
N ASP A 193 -5.20 -16.96 9.31
CA ASP A 193 -4.68 -16.35 8.08
C ASP A 193 -4.50 -14.84 8.24
N LEU A 194 -5.49 -14.14 8.79
CA LEU A 194 -5.43 -12.70 9.05
C LEU A 194 -4.32 -12.36 10.06
N GLU A 195 -4.23 -13.14 11.13
CA GLU A 195 -3.16 -13.00 12.12
C GLU A 195 -1.77 -13.27 11.53
N GLN A 196 -1.69 -14.22 10.60
CA GLN A 196 -0.45 -14.51 9.88
C GLN A 196 -0.07 -13.36 8.95
N ASP A 197 -1.04 -12.77 8.25
CA ASP A 197 -0.82 -11.61 7.40
C ASP A 197 -0.32 -10.42 8.23
N TRP A 198 -0.92 -10.18 9.40
CA TRP A 198 -0.44 -9.15 10.32
C TRP A 198 0.96 -9.44 10.86
N ARG A 199 1.29 -10.70 11.14
CA ARG A 199 2.66 -11.10 11.52
C ARG A 199 3.66 -10.82 10.40
N ASN A 200 3.29 -11.18 9.19
CA ASN A 200 4.14 -11.00 7.99
C ASN A 200 4.36 -9.52 7.68
N ALA A 201 3.37 -8.67 7.97
CA ALA A 201 3.50 -7.21 7.84
C ALA A 201 4.50 -6.61 8.84
N GLY A 202 4.92 -7.36 9.88
CA GLY A 202 5.93 -6.94 10.86
C GLY A 202 5.48 -5.82 11.79
N ARG A 203 4.20 -5.49 11.83
CA ARG A 203 3.62 -4.48 12.72
C ARG A 203 2.65 -5.14 13.69
N PRO A 204 2.91 -5.07 15.01
CA PRO A 204 2.03 -5.66 15.99
C PRO A 204 0.62 -5.07 15.88
N THR A 205 -0.35 -5.96 15.68
CA THR A 205 -1.77 -5.59 15.57
C THR A 205 -2.58 -6.54 16.45
N PHE A 206 -3.53 -6.01 17.19
CA PHE A 206 -4.44 -6.82 17.97
C PHE A 206 -5.82 -6.15 18.09
N VAL A 207 -6.82 -6.97 18.32
CA VAL A 207 -8.23 -6.57 18.46
C VAL A 207 -8.72 -6.99 19.84
N THR A 208 -9.39 -6.09 20.53
CA THR A 208 -10.00 -6.39 21.84
C THR A 208 -11.52 -6.34 21.77
N ASP A 209 -12.16 -7.05 22.68
CA ASP A 209 -13.59 -6.89 22.96
C ASP A 209 -13.86 -5.64 23.82
N GLU A 210 -15.13 -5.41 24.16
CA GLU A 210 -15.59 -4.33 25.03
C GLU A 210 -15.02 -4.42 26.46
N ARG A 211 -14.53 -5.58 26.87
CA ARG A 211 -13.88 -5.82 28.17
C ARG A 211 -12.36 -5.69 28.08
N ASN A 212 -11.84 -5.22 26.94
CA ASN A 212 -10.42 -5.06 26.67
C ASN A 212 -9.61 -6.38 26.67
N ILE A 213 -10.23 -7.49 26.30
CA ILE A 213 -9.58 -8.79 26.15
C ILE A 213 -9.12 -8.94 24.69
N ALA A 214 -7.84 -9.25 24.48
CA ALA A 214 -7.29 -9.47 23.14
C ALA A 214 -7.82 -10.77 22.53
N LEU A 215 -8.62 -10.63 21.49
CA LEU A 215 -9.28 -11.74 20.78
C LEU A 215 -8.45 -12.24 19.60
N ILE A 216 -8.05 -11.33 18.76
CA ILE A 216 -7.31 -11.57 17.50
C ILE A 216 -5.99 -10.81 17.61
N THR A 217 -4.88 -11.43 17.29
CA THR A 217 -3.58 -10.78 17.50
C THR A 217 -2.49 -11.35 16.62
N SER A 218 -1.65 -10.48 16.09
CA SER A 218 -0.40 -10.89 15.43
C SER A 218 0.63 -11.52 16.39
N LEU A 219 0.42 -11.36 17.71
CA LEU A 219 1.30 -11.90 18.75
C LEU A 219 0.57 -13.01 19.52
N PRO A 220 0.75 -14.28 19.20
CA PRO A 220 -0.04 -15.38 19.79
C PRO A 220 -0.02 -15.44 21.32
N SER A 221 1.08 -15.00 21.93
CA SER A 221 1.21 -14.94 23.41
C SER A 221 0.33 -13.87 24.07
N TRP A 222 -0.19 -12.91 23.30
CA TRP A 222 -1.08 -11.85 23.77
C TRP A 222 -2.56 -12.25 23.72
N ARG A 223 -2.88 -13.36 23.10
CA ARG A 223 -4.26 -13.83 22.97
C ARG A 223 -4.85 -14.10 24.34
N PHE A 224 -6.05 -13.56 24.58
CA PHE A 224 -6.80 -13.58 25.83
C PHE A 224 -6.15 -12.82 26.98
N MET A 225 -5.07 -12.08 26.74
CA MET A 225 -4.57 -11.11 27.71
C MET A 225 -5.43 -9.84 27.68
N THR A 226 -5.31 -9.02 28.70
CA THR A 226 -6.22 -7.89 28.96
C THR A 226 -5.48 -6.56 28.94
N ILE A 227 -6.11 -5.53 28.40
CA ILE A 227 -5.63 -4.16 28.60
C ILE A 227 -6.02 -3.74 30.01
N GLY A 228 -5.02 -3.73 30.90
CA GLY A 228 -5.24 -3.44 32.31
C GLY A 228 -5.70 -4.65 33.14
N ARG A 229 -6.07 -4.40 34.38
CA ARG A 229 -6.53 -5.46 35.31
C ARG A 229 -8.04 -5.59 35.24
N ILE A 230 -8.50 -6.81 35.03
CA ILE A 230 -9.94 -7.14 35.15
C ILE A 230 -10.29 -7.35 36.62
N GLY A 231 -11.45 -6.85 37.02
CA GLY A 231 -12.00 -7.07 38.37
C GLY A 231 -12.28 -8.56 38.62
N LEU A 232 -12.21 -8.97 39.90
CA LEU A 232 -12.41 -10.37 40.28
C LEU A 232 -13.79 -10.89 39.87
N GLU A 233 -14.85 -10.11 40.06
CA GLU A 233 -16.22 -10.48 39.67
C GLU A 233 -16.34 -10.68 38.17
N GLN A 234 -15.76 -9.78 37.37
CA GLN A 234 -15.78 -9.88 35.90
C GLN A 234 -14.96 -11.09 35.43
N SER A 235 -13.80 -11.35 36.05
CA SER A 235 -12.97 -12.52 35.76
C SER A 235 -13.70 -13.82 36.08
N GLN A 236 -14.47 -13.87 37.19
CA GLN A 236 -15.29 -15.03 37.52
C GLN A 236 -16.43 -15.22 36.50
N SER A 237 -17.16 -14.18 36.18
CA SER A 237 -18.23 -14.23 35.17
C SER A 237 -17.74 -14.75 33.82
N ILE A 238 -16.54 -14.33 33.38
CA ILE A 238 -15.93 -14.82 32.14
C ILE A 238 -15.58 -16.29 32.22
N ARG A 239 -15.06 -16.78 33.36
CA ARG A 239 -14.77 -18.20 33.59
C ARG A 239 -16.04 -19.03 33.60
N ASP A 240 -17.06 -18.58 34.31
CA ASP A 240 -18.35 -19.26 34.41
C ASP A 240 -19.04 -19.41 33.05
N SER A 241 -18.80 -18.46 32.12
CA SER A 241 -19.29 -18.54 30.73
C SER A 241 -18.54 -19.54 29.86
N LEU A 242 -17.42 -20.09 30.32
CA LEU A 242 -16.50 -20.95 29.55
C LEU A 242 -16.06 -20.33 28.21
N GLN A 243 -16.07 -19.00 28.13
CA GLN A 243 -15.79 -18.28 26.87
C GLN A 243 -14.35 -18.50 26.40
N PHE A 244 -13.40 -18.44 27.31
CA PHE A 244 -11.97 -18.61 27.00
C PHE A 244 -11.36 -19.83 27.72
N GLY A 245 -12.22 -20.74 28.23
CA GLY A 245 -11.77 -21.89 29.00
C GLY A 245 -11.06 -21.48 30.30
N ASP A 246 -10.03 -22.24 30.66
CA ASP A 246 -9.23 -21.98 31.88
C ASP A 246 -8.04 -21.03 31.65
N VAL A 247 -8.01 -20.30 30.52
CA VAL A 247 -6.91 -19.41 30.21
C VAL A 247 -6.85 -18.27 31.24
N PRO A 248 -5.71 -18.03 31.90
CA PRO A 248 -5.58 -16.92 32.84
C PRO A 248 -5.63 -15.60 32.07
N LEU A 249 -6.59 -14.74 32.44
CA LEU A 249 -6.74 -13.40 31.85
C LEU A 249 -5.70 -12.45 32.47
N GLN A 250 -4.45 -12.60 32.05
CA GLN A 250 -3.34 -11.78 32.55
C GLN A 250 -3.31 -10.43 31.83
N PRO A 251 -2.88 -9.36 32.52
CA PRO A 251 -2.70 -8.07 31.86
C PRO A 251 -1.57 -8.14 30.83
N LEU A 252 -1.81 -7.52 29.67
CA LEU A 252 -0.79 -7.34 28.63
C LEU A 252 0.43 -6.62 29.21
N PRO A 253 1.63 -7.02 28.84
CA PRO A 253 2.87 -6.39 29.29
C PRO A 253 3.09 -5.05 28.57
N LEU A 254 2.12 -4.16 28.67
CA LEU A 254 2.15 -2.85 28.03
C LEU A 254 1.62 -1.75 28.98
N SER A 255 2.05 -0.53 28.72
CA SER A 255 1.47 0.68 29.27
C SER A 255 1.11 1.64 28.14
N MET A 256 0.00 2.33 28.30
CA MET A 256 -0.55 3.24 27.28
C MET A 256 -0.68 4.65 27.84
N LYS A 257 -0.40 5.62 26.97
CA LYS A 257 -0.62 7.04 27.24
C LYS A 257 -1.19 7.69 25.98
N ALA A 258 -2.31 8.39 26.11
CA ALA A 258 -2.89 9.16 25.01
C ALA A 258 -1.94 10.30 24.60
N VAL A 259 -1.84 10.56 23.31
CA VAL A 259 -1.06 11.65 22.72
C VAL A 259 -2.03 12.62 22.05
N GLY A 260 -2.31 13.74 22.72
CA GLY A 260 -3.29 14.70 22.22
C GLY A 260 -4.76 14.26 22.38
N GLU A 261 -5.65 14.93 21.67
CA GLU A 261 -7.06 14.57 21.53
C GLU A 261 -7.21 13.73 20.25
N GLY A 262 -7.41 12.41 20.39
CA GLY A 262 -7.61 11.56 19.21
C GLY A 262 -7.33 10.08 19.44
N ASP A 263 -7.13 9.38 18.33
CA ASP A 263 -6.95 7.94 18.22
C ASP A 263 -5.49 7.47 18.41
N VAL A 264 -4.58 8.41 18.68
CA VAL A 264 -3.14 8.15 18.79
C VAL A 264 -2.76 7.83 20.23
N LEU A 265 -2.11 6.70 20.42
CA LEU A 265 -1.61 6.24 21.69
C LEU A 265 -0.10 6.02 21.65
N LEU A 266 0.60 6.40 22.70
CA LEU A 266 1.97 5.98 22.93
C LEU A 266 1.95 4.75 23.83
N MET A 267 2.45 3.64 23.31
CA MET A 267 2.50 2.36 24.01
C MET A 267 3.93 1.96 24.29
N ASN A 268 4.23 1.59 25.54
CA ASN A 268 5.45 0.87 25.84
C ASN A 268 5.07 -0.59 26.06
N ALA A 269 5.56 -1.48 25.23
CA ALA A 269 5.22 -2.89 25.28
C ALA A 269 6.48 -3.76 25.30
N GLN A 270 6.42 -4.84 26.10
CA GLN A 270 7.44 -5.87 26.08
C GLN A 270 7.03 -6.92 25.05
N MET A 271 7.81 -7.02 23.96
CA MET A 271 7.55 -8.00 22.91
C MET A 271 7.93 -9.41 23.37
N PRO A 272 7.22 -10.43 22.88
CA PRO A 272 7.57 -11.83 23.16
C PRO A 272 9.01 -12.12 22.73
N GLY A 273 9.80 -12.68 23.67
CA GLY A 273 11.21 -12.97 23.42
C GLY A 273 12.18 -11.81 23.61
N GLU A 274 11.67 -10.58 23.83
CA GLU A 274 12.50 -9.42 24.11
C GLU A 274 12.54 -9.11 25.62
N GLY A 275 13.75 -8.97 26.17
CA GLY A 275 13.95 -8.62 27.58
C GLY A 275 13.72 -7.14 27.90
N ARG A 276 13.47 -6.29 26.88
CA ARG A 276 13.31 -4.83 27.02
C ARG A 276 11.96 -4.38 26.48
N SER A 277 11.41 -3.35 27.11
CA SER A 277 10.22 -2.68 26.61
C SER A 277 10.58 -1.81 25.40
N THR A 278 9.81 -1.94 24.34
CA THR A 278 9.91 -1.15 23.13
C THR A 278 8.76 -0.16 23.07
N GLN A 279 9.03 1.05 22.65
CA GLN A 279 8.04 2.10 22.48
C GLN A 279 7.43 2.06 21.10
N PHE A 280 6.11 2.08 21.05
CA PHE A 280 5.30 2.09 19.84
C PHE A 280 4.39 3.32 19.81
N LEU A 281 4.15 3.81 18.63
CA LEU A 281 3.00 4.64 18.33
C LEU A 281 1.88 3.69 17.89
N ALA A 282 0.73 3.80 18.50
CA ALA A 282 -0.41 2.96 18.18
C ALA A 282 -1.62 3.81 17.80
N ILE A 283 -2.35 3.35 16.82
CA ILE A 283 -3.66 3.87 16.44
C ILE A 283 -4.70 2.86 16.91
N HIS A 284 -5.71 3.37 17.61
CA HIS A 284 -6.88 2.57 17.92
C HIS A 284 -8.06 2.99 17.06
N SER A 285 -8.80 2.02 16.57
CA SER A 285 -9.98 2.22 15.76
C SER A 285 -11.07 1.24 16.12
N THR A 286 -12.31 1.69 16.08
CA THR A 286 -13.47 0.81 16.28
C THR A 286 -13.66 -0.04 15.02
N VAL A 287 -13.83 -1.34 15.20
CA VAL A 287 -14.18 -2.23 14.09
C VAL A 287 -15.67 -2.07 13.77
N PRO A 288 -16.04 -1.55 12.59
CA PRO A 288 -17.43 -1.26 12.26
C PRO A 288 -18.33 -2.49 12.43
N SER A 289 -19.53 -2.27 12.92
CA SER A 289 -20.54 -3.32 13.19
C SER A 289 -20.15 -4.34 14.27
N THR A 290 -19.17 -4.05 15.08
CA THR A 290 -18.78 -4.85 16.24
C THR A 290 -18.48 -3.93 17.43
N PRO A 291 -18.49 -4.43 18.67
CA PRO A 291 -18.01 -3.66 19.82
C PRO A 291 -16.49 -3.70 19.97
N TRP A 292 -15.77 -4.19 18.98
CA TRP A 292 -14.35 -4.43 19.04
C TRP A 292 -13.51 -3.18 18.76
N GLN A 293 -12.36 -3.13 19.42
CA GLN A 293 -11.35 -2.09 19.22
C GLN A 293 -10.11 -2.74 18.61
N MET A 294 -9.64 -2.18 17.52
CA MET A 294 -8.39 -2.60 16.87
C MET A 294 -7.27 -1.65 17.26
N TYR A 295 -6.13 -2.21 17.56
CA TYR A 295 -4.89 -1.51 17.87
C TYR A 295 -3.83 -1.90 16.86
N SER A 296 -3.38 -0.95 16.07
CA SER A 296 -2.25 -1.13 15.14
C SER A 296 -1.05 -0.37 15.67
N MET A 297 0.09 -1.04 15.82
CA MET A 297 1.27 -0.51 16.48
C MET A 297 2.43 -0.39 15.50
N ALA A 298 3.12 0.74 15.53
CA ALA A 298 4.36 0.95 14.79
C ALA A 298 5.49 1.29 15.76
N PRO A 299 6.65 0.66 15.66
CA PRO A 299 7.76 0.96 16.54
C PRO A 299 8.28 2.38 16.27
N THR A 300 8.45 3.17 17.34
CA THR A 300 8.98 4.52 17.21
C THR A 300 10.46 4.53 16.81
N LYS A 301 11.19 3.46 17.13
CA LYS A 301 12.58 3.23 16.73
C LYS A 301 12.63 2.19 15.60
N PRO A 302 13.47 2.36 14.59
CA PRO A 302 14.47 3.43 14.41
C PRO A 302 13.94 4.72 13.77
N GLN A 303 12.67 4.79 13.36
CA GLN A 303 12.12 5.81 12.45
C GLN A 303 12.24 7.22 13.02
N ILE A 304 11.66 7.49 14.21
CA ILE A 304 11.68 8.84 14.79
C ILE A 304 13.10 9.32 15.10
N PRO A 305 13.93 8.55 15.84
CA PRO A 305 15.31 8.96 16.08
C PRO A 305 16.15 9.03 14.80
N GLY A 306 15.80 8.24 13.78
CA GLY A 306 16.44 8.28 12.46
C GLY A 306 16.19 9.60 11.77
N ALA A 307 14.94 9.99 11.62
CA ALA A 307 14.53 11.26 11.00
C ALA A 307 15.11 12.48 11.73
N VAL A 308 15.07 12.47 13.07
CA VAL A 308 15.69 13.53 13.89
C VAL A 308 17.19 13.63 13.65
N ARG A 309 17.88 12.48 13.60
CA ARG A 309 19.33 12.43 13.36
C ARG A 309 19.68 12.95 11.97
N GLU A 310 18.94 12.50 10.96
CA GLU A 310 19.13 12.93 9.57
C GLU A 310 18.90 14.44 9.43
N ALA A 311 17.78 14.95 9.94
CA ALA A 311 17.47 16.38 9.92
C ALA A 311 18.55 17.21 10.64
N ARG A 312 19.04 16.74 11.80
CA ARG A 312 20.13 17.40 12.54
C ARG A 312 21.45 17.35 11.78
N LEU A 313 21.76 16.26 11.08
CA LEU A 313 22.97 16.16 10.24
C LEU A 313 22.89 17.14 9.07
N ILE A 314 21.77 17.22 8.39
CA ILE A 314 21.56 18.19 7.30
C ILE A 314 21.70 19.62 7.84
N ALA A 315 21.04 19.95 8.96
CA ALA A 315 21.16 21.26 9.59
C ALA A 315 22.60 21.56 10.00
N PHE A 316 23.31 20.59 10.57
CA PHE A 316 24.72 20.73 10.93
C PHE A 316 25.60 21.06 9.71
N ILE A 317 25.43 20.32 8.61
CA ILE A 317 26.20 20.56 7.37
C ILE A 317 25.92 21.95 6.83
N ILE A 318 24.65 22.36 6.77
CA ILE A 318 24.27 23.70 6.28
C ILE A 318 24.86 24.79 7.18
N LEU A 319 24.68 24.66 8.50
CA LEU A 319 25.19 25.65 9.45
C LEU A 319 26.71 25.69 9.49
N ALA A 320 27.38 24.54 9.39
CA ALA A 320 28.84 24.48 9.30
C ALA A 320 29.36 25.18 8.04
N ALA A 321 28.67 25.00 6.91
CA ALA A 321 29.00 25.70 5.68
C ALA A 321 28.81 27.22 5.83
N ILE A 322 27.69 27.65 6.41
CA ILE A 322 27.41 29.08 6.68
C ILE A 322 28.45 29.67 7.65
N ALA A 323 28.74 28.96 8.74
CA ALA A 323 29.73 29.39 9.73
C ALA A 323 31.14 29.50 9.12
N THR A 324 31.49 28.52 8.25
CA THR A 324 32.78 28.54 7.54
C THR A 324 32.88 29.77 6.63
N ILE A 325 31.84 30.05 5.85
CA ILE A 325 31.76 31.21 4.97
C ILE A 325 31.83 32.49 5.79
N ALA A 326 31.03 32.61 6.87
CA ALA A 326 31.04 33.78 7.75
C ALA A 326 32.40 33.97 8.44
N GLY A 327 33.03 32.88 8.89
CA GLY A 327 34.38 32.90 9.45
C GLY A 327 35.45 33.36 8.44
N MET A 328 35.33 32.89 7.18
CA MET A 328 36.20 33.37 6.10
C MET A 328 36.01 34.88 5.84
N LEU A 329 34.77 35.34 5.84
CA LEU A 329 34.45 36.76 5.66
C LEU A 329 34.98 37.60 6.83
N LEU A 330 34.82 37.13 8.08
CA LEU A 330 35.38 37.77 9.26
C LEU A 330 36.90 37.86 9.19
N ARG A 331 37.56 36.75 8.84
CA ARG A 331 39.01 36.69 8.66
C ARG A 331 39.50 37.62 7.53
N ARG A 332 38.71 37.68 6.44
CA ARG A 332 38.98 38.58 5.32
C ARG A 332 38.83 40.04 5.74
N ARG A 333 37.77 40.37 6.50
CA ARG A 333 37.56 41.70 7.08
C ARG A 333 38.71 42.09 8.02
N GLN A 334 39.14 41.20 8.91
CA GLN A 334 40.26 41.45 9.82
C GLN A 334 41.59 41.68 9.07
N LYS A 335 41.85 40.88 8.01
CA LYS A 335 43.01 41.09 7.15
C LYS A 335 42.96 42.46 6.44
N VAL A 336 41.77 42.87 6.00
CA VAL A 336 41.56 44.17 5.37
C VAL A 336 41.80 45.30 6.37
N VAL A 337 41.24 45.21 7.59
CA VAL A 337 41.45 46.19 8.66
C VAL A 337 42.90 46.26 9.08
N ALA A 338 43.57 45.12 9.24
CA ALA A 338 44.97 45.05 9.56
C ALA A 338 45.86 45.69 8.45
N ARG A 339 45.52 45.48 7.16
CA ARG A 339 46.17 46.09 6.03
C ARG A 339 45.98 47.65 5.99
N ILE A 340 44.73 48.08 6.26
CA ILE A 340 44.40 49.48 6.34
C ILE A 340 45.16 50.14 7.51
N ALA A 341 45.21 49.49 8.68
CA ALA A 341 45.97 49.98 9.83
C ALA A 341 47.46 50.00 9.57
N ALA A 342 48.03 49.02 8.85
CA ALA A 342 49.40 48.97 8.44
C ALA A 342 49.73 50.10 7.41
N ALA A 343 48.82 50.29 6.42
CA ALA A 343 48.94 51.36 5.44
C ALA A 343 48.85 52.75 6.07
N ALA A 344 47.93 52.92 7.06
CA ALA A 344 47.86 54.22 7.81
C ALA A 344 49.10 54.49 8.63
N ARG A 345 49.81 53.46 9.13
CA ARG A 345 51.09 53.63 9.82
C ARG A 345 52.24 54.07 8.89
N THR A 346 52.27 53.42 7.68
CA THR A 346 53.26 53.84 6.65
C THR A 346 52.95 55.21 6.07
N GLN A 347 51.72 55.65 6.13
CA GLN A 347 51.29 56.95 5.64
C GLN A 347 51.73 58.12 6.57
N GLN A 348 51.82 57.85 7.86
CA GLN A 348 52.37 58.85 8.81
C GLN A 348 53.88 59.09 8.66
N GLU A 349 54.60 58.14 8.06
CA GLU A 349 56.02 58.29 7.77
C GLU A 349 56.32 59.05 6.46
N LEU A 350 55.30 59.24 5.67
CA LEU A 350 55.48 59.86 4.34
C LEU A 350 54.33 60.84 4.05
N GLU A 351 54.51 62.11 4.42
CA GLU A 351 53.59 63.24 4.16
C GLU A 351 53.26 63.48 2.66
N GLN A 352 53.49 62.55 1.83
CA GLN A 352 53.38 62.78 0.39
C GLN A 352 52.51 61.86 -0.38
N ARG A 353 51.25 61.57 -0.06
CA ARG A 353 50.54 60.88 -1.09
C ARG A 353 48.97 60.94 -0.99
N VAL A 354 48.49 62.04 -1.51
CA VAL A 354 47.05 62.13 -1.91
C VAL A 354 46.72 61.13 -2.98
N GLU A 355 47.71 60.62 -3.74
CA GLU A 355 47.52 59.64 -4.82
C GLU A 355 47.23 58.22 -4.32
N GLU A 356 47.69 57.81 -3.14
CA GLU A 356 47.43 56.51 -2.58
C GLU A 356 45.99 56.35 -2.02
N ARG A 357 45.39 57.45 -1.54
CA ARG A 357 43.99 57.43 -1.06
C ARG A 357 42.98 57.07 -2.16
N THR A 358 43.27 57.52 -3.38
CA THR A 358 42.38 57.21 -4.52
C THR A 358 42.52 55.75 -4.95
N ARG A 359 43.74 55.21 -4.79
CA ARG A 359 44.01 53.81 -5.12
C ARG A 359 43.40 52.83 -4.11
N ASP A 360 43.41 53.19 -2.81
CA ASP A 360 42.80 52.38 -1.76
C ASP A 360 41.28 52.35 -1.85
N LEU A 361 40.66 53.47 -2.29
CA LEU A 361 39.22 53.54 -2.55
C LEU A 361 38.79 52.67 -3.77
N SER A 362 39.67 52.65 -4.80
CA SER A 362 39.43 51.77 -5.98
C SER A 362 39.50 50.29 -5.60
N LEU A 363 40.47 49.91 -4.76
CA LEU A 363 40.63 48.55 -4.28
C LEU A 363 39.49 48.10 -3.35
N ALA A 364 38.94 49.02 -2.55
CA ALA A 364 37.80 48.74 -1.70
C ALA A 364 36.52 48.50 -2.52
N ARG A 365 36.34 49.27 -3.62
CA ARG A 365 35.20 49.08 -4.54
C ARG A 365 35.28 47.75 -5.29
N ASP A 366 36.48 47.45 -5.80
CA ASP A 366 36.68 46.21 -6.56
C ASP A 366 36.49 44.95 -5.66
N ARG A 367 36.79 45.06 -4.34
CA ARG A 367 36.54 44.01 -3.37
C ARG A 367 35.06 43.86 -3.02
N LEU A 368 34.30 44.95 -2.93
CA LEU A 368 32.87 44.95 -2.70
C LEU A 368 32.13 44.28 -3.89
N GLU A 369 32.57 44.56 -5.11
CA GLU A 369 32.05 43.92 -6.31
C GLU A 369 32.36 42.40 -6.36
N ALA A 370 33.57 42.01 -5.88
CA ALA A 370 33.94 40.60 -5.76
C ALA A 370 33.13 39.87 -4.68
N GLU A 371 32.84 40.54 -3.55
CA GLU A 371 32.01 39.98 -2.45
C GLU A 371 30.54 39.78 -2.86
N ILE A 372 30.00 40.73 -3.64
CA ILE A 372 28.67 40.59 -4.26
C ILE A 372 28.64 39.41 -5.25
N SER A 373 29.73 39.23 -6.02
CA SER A 373 29.84 38.09 -6.94
C SER A 373 29.88 36.73 -6.21
N ASP A 374 30.58 36.65 -5.09
CA ASP A 374 30.67 35.44 -4.27
C ASP A 374 29.33 35.11 -3.57
N HIS A 375 28.61 36.16 -3.15
CA HIS A 375 27.27 35.99 -2.59
C HIS A 375 26.29 35.39 -3.62
N HIS A 376 26.30 35.91 -4.86
CA HIS A 376 25.51 35.36 -5.96
C HIS A 376 25.88 33.91 -6.31
N ARG A 377 27.16 33.56 -6.20
CA ARG A 377 27.64 32.21 -6.44
C ARG A 377 27.14 31.23 -5.39
N THR A 378 27.09 31.65 -4.13
CA THR A 378 26.57 30.83 -3.01
C THR A 378 25.08 30.61 -3.12
N GLU A 379 24.33 31.64 -3.53
CA GLU A 379 22.88 31.55 -3.77
C GLU A 379 22.55 30.59 -4.91
N SER A 380 23.32 30.62 -5.99
CA SER A 380 23.18 29.67 -7.11
C SER A 380 23.49 28.23 -6.69
N MET A 381 24.43 28.01 -5.79
CA MET A 381 24.79 26.70 -5.27
C MET A 381 23.67 26.12 -4.37
N LEU A 382 23.03 26.97 -3.56
CA LEU A 382 21.85 26.58 -2.75
C LEU A 382 20.66 26.16 -3.62
N GLN A 383 20.42 26.89 -4.71
CA GLN A 383 19.37 26.52 -5.68
C GLN A 383 19.68 25.17 -6.38
N GLY A 384 20.96 24.91 -6.67
CA GLY A 384 21.40 23.63 -7.23
C GLY A 384 21.09 22.45 -6.30
N VAL A 385 21.44 22.57 -5.02
CA VAL A 385 21.18 21.53 -4.01
C VAL A 385 19.68 21.25 -3.83
N GLN A 386 18.85 22.29 -3.92
CA GLN A 386 17.40 22.14 -3.84
C GLN A 386 16.83 21.39 -5.06
N GLN A 387 17.37 21.64 -6.25
CA GLN A 387 17.00 20.87 -7.45
C GLN A 387 17.48 19.42 -7.39
N ASP A 388 18.68 19.17 -6.86
CA ASP A 388 19.22 17.83 -6.70
C ASP A 388 18.40 16.98 -5.74
N LEU A 389 17.87 17.57 -4.66
CA LEU A 389 16.95 16.90 -3.72
C LEU A 389 15.63 16.47 -4.39
N VAL A 390 15.07 17.33 -5.23
CA VAL A 390 13.85 17.01 -6.01
C VAL A 390 14.15 15.89 -7.04
N HIS A 391 15.35 15.95 -7.64
CA HIS A 391 15.77 14.94 -8.60
C HIS A 391 16.06 13.59 -7.95
N ALA A 392 16.69 13.57 -6.77
CA ALA A 392 16.96 12.37 -5.99
C ALA A 392 15.65 11.65 -5.57
N ASN A 393 14.64 12.40 -5.16
CA ASN A 393 13.32 11.83 -4.82
C ASN A 393 12.64 11.19 -6.05
N ARG A 394 12.82 11.80 -7.21
CA ARG A 394 12.32 11.27 -8.48
C ARG A 394 13.06 9.99 -8.90
N LEU A 395 14.38 9.96 -8.72
CA LEU A 395 15.22 8.80 -9.02
C LEU A 395 14.91 7.62 -8.09
N ALA A 396 14.57 7.86 -6.82
CA ALA A 396 14.19 6.82 -5.88
C ALA A 396 12.91 6.08 -6.32
N ILE A 397 11.91 6.81 -6.80
CA ILE A 397 10.68 6.23 -7.33
C ILE A 397 10.95 5.46 -8.64
N MET A 398 11.77 6.02 -9.53
CA MET A 398 12.17 5.34 -10.76
C MET A 398 13.06 4.12 -10.50
N GLY A 399 13.87 4.14 -9.44
CA GLY A 399 14.71 3.02 -9.04
C GLY A 399 13.90 1.79 -8.62
N GLN A 400 12.81 1.96 -7.92
CA GLN A 400 11.92 0.85 -7.53
C GLN A 400 11.23 0.21 -8.74
N VAL A 401 10.79 1.03 -9.68
CA VAL A 401 10.18 0.54 -10.93
C VAL A 401 11.25 -0.15 -11.80
N ALA A 402 12.45 0.42 -11.92
CA ALA A 402 13.54 -0.14 -12.71
C ALA A 402 14.04 -1.49 -12.17
N ALA A 403 14.07 -1.67 -10.84
CA ALA A 403 14.46 -2.94 -10.23
C ALA A 403 13.48 -4.07 -10.56
N GLY A 404 12.18 -3.81 -10.53
CA GLY A 404 11.15 -4.77 -10.92
C GLY A 404 11.25 -5.15 -12.40
N VAL A 405 11.41 -4.16 -13.26
CA VAL A 405 11.54 -4.39 -14.71
C VAL A 405 12.86 -5.09 -15.07
N ALA A 406 13.97 -4.75 -14.38
CA ALA A 406 15.23 -5.44 -14.62
C ALA A 406 15.15 -6.93 -14.26
N HIS A 407 14.41 -7.28 -13.20
CA HIS A 407 14.18 -8.67 -12.84
C HIS A 407 13.37 -9.41 -13.92
N GLU A 408 12.32 -8.78 -14.41
CA GLU A 408 11.43 -9.33 -15.45
C GLU A 408 12.09 -9.42 -16.83
N ILE A 409 13.07 -8.56 -17.15
CA ILE A 409 13.87 -8.67 -18.38
C ILE A 409 14.95 -9.76 -18.24
N ASN A 410 15.59 -9.87 -17.05
CA ASN A 410 16.65 -10.84 -16.86
C ASN A 410 16.16 -12.30 -16.91
N GLN A 411 14.91 -12.56 -16.54
CA GLN A 411 14.33 -13.90 -16.61
C GLN A 411 14.27 -14.43 -18.05
N PRO A 412 13.59 -13.77 -19.03
CA PRO A 412 13.57 -14.25 -20.40
C PRO A 412 14.98 -14.26 -21.04
N VAL A 413 15.86 -13.32 -20.68
CA VAL A 413 17.25 -13.32 -21.18
C VAL A 413 18.02 -14.56 -20.71
N ALA A 414 17.88 -14.95 -19.44
CA ALA A 414 18.49 -16.18 -18.92
C ALA A 414 17.93 -17.43 -19.64
N THR A 415 16.63 -17.43 -19.90
CA THR A 415 15.96 -18.53 -20.60
C THR A 415 16.35 -18.59 -22.08
N ILE A 416 16.48 -17.44 -22.75
CA ILE A 416 17.01 -17.34 -24.11
C ILE A 416 18.40 -17.97 -24.19
N ARG A 417 19.27 -17.67 -23.21
CA ARG A 417 20.60 -18.24 -23.17
C ARG A 417 20.56 -19.77 -23.02
N ALA A 418 19.70 -20.28 -22.13
CA ALA A 418 19.54 -21.72 -21.96
C ALA A 418 19.03 -22.42 -23.25
N TYR A 419 18.05 -21.83 -23.92
CA TYR A 419 17.55 -22.36 -25.19
C TYR A 419 18.59 -22.26 -26.31
N ALA A 420 19.40 -21.20 -26.35
CA ALA A 420 20.49 -21.08 -27.32
C ALA A 420 21.58 -22.13 -27.10
N ASP A 421 21.96 -22.38 -25.85
CA ASP A 421 22.92 -23.44 -25.49
C ASP A 421 22.34 -24.83 -25.80
N ASN A 422 21.05 -25.05 -25.56
CA ASN A 422 20.35 -26.28 -25.93
C ASN A 422 20.26 -26.44 -27.45
N ALA A 423 19.88 -25.40 -28.18
CA ALA A 423 19.83 -25.42 -29.65
C ALA A 423 21.18 -25.79 -30.24
N LYS A 424 22.27 -25.20 -29.77
CA LYS A 424 23.64 -25.53 -30.18
C LYS A 424 23.95 -27.00 -29.94
N THR A 425 23.60 -27.51 -28.73
CA THR A 425 23.79 -28.94 -28.39
C THR A 425 22.96 -29.86 -29.30
N PHE A 426 21.73 -29.46 -29.63
CA PHE A 426 20.89 -30.25 -30.53
C PHE A 426 21.40 -30.22 -31.99
N ILE A 427 21.95 -29.10 -32.47
CA ILE A 427 22.62 -29.00 -33.76
C ILE A 427 23.83 -29.94 -33.83
N GLU A 428 24.69 -29.93 -32.80
CA GLU A 428 25.86 -30.82 -32.69
C GLU A 428 25.44 -32.30 -32.71
N ARG A 429 24.27 -32.62 -32.14
CA ARG A 429 23.69 -33.96 -32.14
C ARG A 429 22.82 -34.29 -33.36
N LYS A 430 22.82 -33.44 -34.36
CA LYS A 430 22.01 -33.54 -35.62
C LYS A 430 20.50 -33.67 -35.40
N ARG A 431 20.01 -33.15 -34.28
CA ARG A 431 18.56 -33.10 -33.97
C ARG A 431 17.99 -31.73 -34.33
N LEU A 432 17.83 -31.48 -35.64
CA LEU A 432 17.47 -30.17 -36.20
C LEU A 432 16.08 -29.72 -35.77
N GLU A 433 15.09 -30.61 -35.64
CA GLU A 433 13.75 -30.24 -35.20
C GLU A 433 13.76 -29.68 -33.77
N ALA A 434 14.42 -30.36 -32.86
CA ALA A 434 14.54 -29.89 -31.46
C ALA A 434 15.38 -28.60 -31.35
N ALA A 435 16.33 -28.38 -32.27
CA ALA A 435 17.05 -27.11 -32.34
C ALA A 435 16.14 -25.97 -32.82
N THR A 436 15.29 -26.23 -33.81
CA THR A 436 14.34 -25.27 -34.35
C THR A 436 13.32 -24.87 -33.29
N GLU A 437 12.76 -25.82 -32.57
CA GLU A 437 11.86 -25.54 -31.44
C GLU A 437 12.50 -24.59 -30.40
N ASN A 438 13.80 -24.81 -30.06
CA ASN A 438 14.50 -23.91 -29.16
C ASN A 438 14.73 -22.51 -29.77
N LEU A 439 14.94 -22.41 -31.07
CA LEU A 439 15.07 -21.11 -31.76
C LEU A 439 13.73 -20.38 -31.81
N ASP A 440 12.63 -21.09 -32.00
CA ASP A 440 11.29 -20.53 -31.95
C ASP A 440 10.94 -20.00 -30.55
N GLU A 441 11.35 -20.74 -29.51
CA GLU A 441 11.21 -20.28 -28.14
C GLU A 441 12.06 -19.02 -27.84
N ILE A 442 13.27 -18.94 -28.41
CA ILE A 442 14.09 -17.73 -28.33
C ILE A 442 13.39 -16.54 -29.00
N ALA A 443 12.81 -16.75 -30.17
CA ALA A 443 12.09 -15.71 -30.90
C ALA A 443 10.89 -15.21 -30.06
N ALA A 444 10.10 -16.12 -29.48
CA ALA A 444 8.98 -15.79 -28.62
C ALA A 444 9.40 -15.01 -27.37
N LEU A 445 10.53 -15.38 -26.76
CA LEU A 445 11.08 -14.67 -25.59
C LEU A 445 11.62 -13.29 -25.95
N THR A 446 12.16 -13.13 -27.15
CA THR A 446 12.64 -11.83 -27.67
C THR A 446 11.47 -10.88 -27.91
N ASP A 447 10.37 -11.36 -28.47
CA ASP A 447 9.13 -10.59 -28.62
C ASP A 447 8.56 -10.18 -27.28
N ARG A 448 8.66 -11.07 -26.28
CA ARG A 448 8.27 -10.77 -24.89
C ARG A 448 9.08 -9.61 -24.30
N ILE A 449 10.41 -9.60 -24.49
CA ILE A 449 11.28 -8.48 -24.07
C ILE A 449 10.87 -7.19 -24.77
N GLY A 450 10.54 -7.26 -26.06
CA GLY A 450 10.03 -6.14 -26.84
C GLY A 450 8.76 -5.53 -26.22
N THR A 451 7.84 -6.37 -25.78
CA THR A 451 6.61 -5.94 -25.10
C THR A 451 6.93 -5.26 -23.77
N ILE A 452 7.78 -5.88 -22.93
CA ILE A 452 8.20 -5.33 -21.64
C ILE A 452 8.84 -3.94 -21.80
N THR A 453 9.73 -3.79 -22.79
CA THR A 453 10.40 -2.51 -23.06
C THR A 453 9.45 -1.48 -23.67
N GLY A 454 8.48 -1.90 -24.45
CA GLY A 454 7.39 -1.07 -24.98
C GLY A 454 6.53 -0.47 -23.88
N ASP A 455 6.10 -1.29 -22.95
CA ASP A 455 5.28 -0.90 -21.79
C ASP A 455 6.03 0.07 -20.87
N LEU A 456 7.32 -0.19 -20.64
CA LEU A 456 8.18 0.71 -19.87
C LEU A 456 8.34 2.08 -20.53
N LYS A 457 8.54 2.08 -21.86
CA LYS A 457 8.65 3.32 -22.64
C LYS A 457 7.34 4.12 -22.63
N ALA A 458 6.20 3.44 -22.60
CA ALA A 458 4.89 4.07 -22.45
C ALA A 458 4.73 4.74 -21.07
N LEU A 459 5.15 4.06 -20.00
CA LEU A 459 5.14 4.57 -18.64
C LEU A 459 6.14 5.73 -18.42
N ALA A 460 7.31 5.68 -19.08
CA ALA A 460 8.34 6.73 -18.98
C ALA A 460 8.00 8.01 -19.76
N ARG A 461 7.14 7.94 -20.74
CA ARG A 461 6.69 9.10 -21.55
C ARG A 461 5.60 9.90 -20.83
N LYS A 462 5.95 10.59 -19.78
CA LYS A 462 5.08 11.55 -19.09
C LYS A 462 5.18 12.93 -19.77
N GLY A 463 4.48 13.09 -20.89
CA GLY A 463 4.19 14.41 -21.47
C GLY A 463 2.67 14.53 -21.56
N ARG A 464 2.10 15.59 -20.98
CA ARG A 464 0.72 15.98 -21.31
C ARG A 464 0.67 16.22 -22.80
N SER A 465 0.26 15.21 -23.55
CA SER A 465 -0.15 15.46 -24.94
C SER A 465 -1.34 16.40 -24.91
N PRO A 466 -1.36 17.45 -25.74
CA PRO A 466 -2.47 18.38 -25.73
C PRO A 466 -3.79 17.63 -25.93
N SER A 467 -4.77 17.99 -25.13
CA SER A 467 -6.15 17.50 -25.26
C SER A 467 -6.77 18.13 -26.50
N GLU A 468 -7.17 17.33 -27.45
CA GLU A 468 -7.82 17.78 -28.67
C GLU A 468 -9.12 17.01 -28.94
N PRO A 469 -10.10 17.61 -29.65
CA PRO A 469 -11.30 16.92 -30.07
C PRO A 469 -10.98 15.80 -31.08
N THR A 470 -10.99 14.56 -30.63
CA THR A 470 -10.62 13.39 -31.44
C THR A 470 -11.85 12.58 -31.86
N PRO A 471 -12.04 12.28 -33.15
CA PRO A 471 -13.15 11.45 -33.59
C PRO A 471 -13.03 10.01 -33.05
N LEU A 472 -14.02 9.56 -32.29
CA LEU A 472 -13.97 8.25 -31.66
C LEU A 472 -13.98 7.10 -32.66
N SER A 473 -14.65 7.25 -33.79
CA SER A 473 -14.64 6.26 -34.88
C SER A 473 -13.24 6.03 -35.45
N GLN A 474 -12.39 7.08 -35.54
CA GLN A 474 -11.00 6.95 -35.98
C GLN A 474 -10.15 6.22 -34.94
N VAL A 475 -10.34 6.51 -33.65
CA VAL A 475 -9.63 5.83 -32.54
C VAL A 475 -9.93 4.32 -32.54
N ILE A 476 -11.21 3.95 -32.69
CA ILE A 476 -11.60 2.54 -32.76
C ILE A 476 -11.00 1.88 -34.03
N SER A 477 -11.10 2.54 -35.16
CA SER A 477 -10.55 2.02 -36.42
C SER A 477 -9.02 1.89 -36.37
N GLY A 478 -8.32 2.87 -35.79
CA GLY A 478 -6.86 2.84 -35.59
C GLY A 478 -6.42 1.67 -34.72
N ALA A 479 -7.10 1.45 -33.59
CA ALA A 479 -6.84 0.32 -32.72
C ALA A 479 -7.04 -1.03 -33.44
N LEU A 480 -8.07 -1.16 -34.25
CA LEU A 480 -8.36 -2.37 -35.03
C LEU A 480 -7.32 -2.65 -36.10
N VAL A 481 -6.84 -1.62 -36.80
CA VAL A 481 -5.78 -1.76 -37.82
C VAL A 481 -4.50 -2.34 -37.21
N LEU A 482 -4.13 -1.86 -36.02
CA LEU A 482 -2.93 -2.32 -35.30
C LEU A 482 -3.06 -3.76 -34.77
N LEU A 483 -4.28 -4.20 -34.48
CA LEU A 483 -4.54 -5.56 -34.02
C LEU A 483 -4.97 -6.53 -35.12
N ARG A 484 -5.05 -6.08 -36.37
CA ARG A 484 -5.58 -6.85 -37.50
C ARG A 484 -4.87 -8.21 -37.70
N SER A 485 -3.57 -8.27 -37.47
CA SER A 485 -2.81 -9.53 -37.59
C SER A 485 -3.18 -10.54 -36.52
N ARG A 486 -3.56 -10.07 -35.33
CA ARG A 486 -3.99 -10.92 -34.19
C ARG A 486 -5.43 -11.41 -34.33
N PHE A 487 -6.29 -10.66 -35.03
CA PHE A 487 -7.65 -11.06 -35.38
C PHE A 487 -7.70 -11.88 -36.67
N SER A 488 -6.57 -12.18 -37.32
CA SER A 488 -6.51 -12.93 -38.57
C SER A 488 -7.16 -14.32 -38.42
N GLY A 489 -8.24 -14.56 -39.17
CA GLY A 489 -9.03 -15.79 -39.12
C GLY A 489 -10.13 -15.82 -38.01
N ARG A 490 -10.34 -14.70 -37.28
CA ARG A 490 -11.35 -14.61 -36.19
C ARG A 490 -12.17 -13.32 -36.25
N MET A 491 -12.27 -12.69 -37.41
CA MET A 491 -13.00 -11.42 -37.58
C MET A 491 -14.52 -11.58 -37.37
N ASP A 492 -15.05 -12.77 -37.50
CA ASP A 492 -16.43 -13.15 -37.25
C ASP A 492 -16.80 -13.21 -35.75
N GLN A 493 -15.79 -13.22 -34.87
CA GLN A 493 -15.97 -13.15 -33.41
C GLN A 493 -16.09 -11.71 -32.89
N LEU A 494 -15.89 -10.71 -33.76
CA LEU A 494 -15.84 -9.30 -33.41
C LEU A 494 -17.09 -8.59 -33.89
N ASP A 495 -17.92 -8.14 -32.96
CA ASP A 495 -19.13 -7.35 -33.22
C ASP A 495 -18.87 -5.89 -32.77
N ILE A 496 -18.63 -5.03 -33.76
CA ILE A 496 -18.29 -3.62 -33.53
C ILE A 496 -19.30 -2.72 -34.19
N GLU A 497 -19.96 -1.92 -33.41
CA GLU A 497 -20.77 -0.82 -33.88
C GLU A 497 -19.97 0.48 -33.83
N LEU A 498 -19.52 0.94 -35.02
CA LEU A 498 -18.78 2.20 -35.07
C LEU A 498 -19.68 3.37 -34.74
N PRO A 499 -19.26 4.27 -33.88
CA PRO A 499 -20.01 5.47 -33.58
C PRO A 499 -20.07 6.41 -34.79
N PRO A 500 -21.02 7.35 -34.80
CA PRO A 500 -21.11 8.37 -35.83
C PRO A 500 -19.77 9.11 -36.05
N PRO A 501 -19.38 9.46 -37.27
CA PRO A 501 -18.08 10.09 -37.58
C PRO A 501 -17.87 11.45 -36.89
N ASP A 502 -18.93 12.11 -36.51
CA ASP A 502 -18.96 13.42 -35.82
C ASP A 502 -18.85 13.30 -34.31
N LEU A 503 -18.99 12.10 -33.74
CA LEU A 503 -18.83 11.89 -32.30
C LEU A 503 -17.35 12.02 -31.91
N ARG A 504 -17.05 13.08 -31.16
CA ARG A 504 -15.70 13.42 -30.71
C ARG A 504 -15.57 13.34 -29.19
N VAL A 505 -14.39 12.90 -28.77
CA VAL A 505 -14.00 12.84 -27.35
C VAL A 505 -12.77 13.67 -27.10
N VAL A 506 -12.59 14.15 -25.89
CA VAL A 506 -11.42 14.91 -25.45
C VAL A 506 -10.24 13.98 -25.24
N GLY A 507 -9.20 14.11 -26.06
CA GLY A 507 -7.99 13.31 -25.88
C GLY A 507 -7.10 13.31 -27.12
N HIS A 508 -5.95 12.68 -27.03
CA HIS A 508 -5.03 12.51 -28.15
C HIS A 508 -5.24 11.13 -28.80
N SER A 509 -5.41 11.08 -30.13
CA SER A 509 -5.75 9.87 -30.88
C SER A 509 -4.90 8.66 -30.49
N LEU A 510 -3.58 8.77 -30.55
CA LEU A 510 -2.67 7.67 -30.24
C LEU A 510 -2.77 7.16 -28.81
N ARG A 511 -3.07 8.04 -27.84
CA ARG A 511 -3.26 7.62 -26.44
C ARG A 511 -4.59 6.91 -26.24
N LEU A 512 -5.65 7.41 -26.86
CA LEU A 512 -6.95 6.76 -26.85
C LEU A 512 -6.95 5.43 -27.61
N GLU A 513 -6.22 5.35 -28.73
CA GLU A 513 -5.97 4.08 -29.42
C GLU A 513 -5.27 3.07 -28.52
N GLN A 514 -4.27 3.50 -27.75
CA GLN A 514 -3.58 2.65 -26.76
C GLN A 514 -4.52 2.12 -25.69
N VAL A 515 -5.50 2.93 -25.23
CA VAL A 515 -6.56 2.46 -24.32
C VAL A 515 -7.32 1.31 -24.95
N LEU A 516 -7.80 1.49 -26.20
CA LEU A 516 -8.58 0.48 -26.90
C LEU A 516 -7.76 -0.76 -27.24
N ILE A 517 -6.51 -0.60 -27.67
CA ILE A 517 -5.60 -1.71 -27.95
C ILE A 517 -5.45 -2.60 -26.71
N ASN A 518 -5.21 -2.01 -25.55
CA ASN A 518 -5.08 -2.76 -24.31
C ASN A 518 -6.37 -3.52 -23.95
N LEU A 519 -7.53 -2.88 -24.13
CA LEU A 519 -8.81 -3.51 -23.83
C LEU A 519 -9.16 -4.63 -24.83
N PHE A 520 -8.96 -4.39 -26.12
CA PHE A 520 -9.20 -5.39 -27.18
C PHE A 520 -8.26 -6.58 -27.04
N GLN A 521 -7.02 -6.34 -26.68
CA GLN A 521 -6.04 -7.37 -26.45
C GLN A 521 -6.42 -8.25 -25.25
N ASN A 522 -6.91 -7.64 -24.18
CA ASN A 522 -7.41 -8.37 -23.02
C ASN A 522 -8.65 -9.21 -23.36
N ALA A 523 -9.58 -8.65 -24.13
CA ALA A 523 -10.77 -9.36 -24.58
C ALA A 523 -10.42 -10.51 -25.53
N LEU A 524 -9.50 -10.29 -26.48
CA LEU A 524 -9.06 -11.35 -27.39
C LEU A 524 -8.44 -12.52 -26.65
N GLU A 525 -7.53 -12.25 -25.72
CA GLU A 525 -6.90 -13.29 -24.92
C GLU A 525 -7.91 -14.04 -24.02
N ALA A 526 -8.96 -13.35 -23.55
CA ALA A 526 -10.02 -13.98 -22.76
C ALA A 526 -10.87 -14.94 -23.61
N VAL A 527 -11.18 -14.57 -24.85
CA VAL A 527 -12.01 -15.42 -25.71
C VAL A 527 -11.22 -16.53 -26.42
N GLU A 528 -9.90 -16.45 -26.49
CA GLU A 528 -9.05 -17.52 -27.04
C GLU A 528 -9.30 -18.87 -26.37
N LEU A 529 -9.64 -18.88 -25.11
CA LEU A 529 -9.96 -20.08 -24.36
C LEU A 529 -11.30 -20.74 -24.76
N LYS A 530 -12.17 -20.02 -25.49
CA LYS A 530 -13.48 -20.51 -25.96
C LYS A 530 -13.49 -20.90 -27.45
N GLY A 531 -12.37 -20.80 -28.13
CA GLY A 531 -12.25 -21.20 -29.54
C GLY A 531 -13.21 -20.44 -30.45
N ASN A 532 -14.00 -21.15 -31.25
CA ASN A 532 -14.93 -20.55 -32.23
C ASN A 532 -16.18 -19.90 -31.58
N ASP A 533 -16.47 -20.18 -30.33
CA ASP A 533 -17.62 -19.61 -29.61
C ASP A 533 -17.27 -18.27 -28.90
N GLY A 534 -16.03 -17.83 -28.99
CA GLY A 534 -15.57 -16.54 -28.46
C GLY A 534 -16.24 -15.38 -29.17
N ARG A 535 -16.72 -14.39 -28.42
CA ARG A 535 -17.30 -13.14 -28.94
C ARG A 535 -16.77 -11.94 -28.19
N ILE A 536 -16.44 -10.90 -28.94
CA ILE A 536 -16.07 -9.59 -28.41
C ILE A 536 -17.03 -8.56 -29.00
N GLU A 537 -17.67 -7.81 -28.14
CA GLU A 537 -18.61 -6.77 -28.53
C GLU A 537 -18.06 -5.39 -28.12
N VAL A 538 -18.11 -4.44 -29.05
CA VAL A 538 -17.70 -3.06 -28.80
C VAL A 538 -18.84 -2.13 -29.16
N ARG A 539 -19.28 -1.35 -28.16
CA ARG A 539 -20.35 -0.37 -28.32
C ARG A 539 -19.88 1.00 -27.82
N ALA A 540 -20.33 2.04 -28.48
CA ALA A 540 -20.14 3.41 -28.04
C ALA A 540 -21.50 4.09 -27.91
N THR A 541 -21.83 4.51 -26.72
CA THR A 541 -23.11 5.16 -26.41
C THR A 541 -22.87 6.62 -26.01
N GLU A 542 -23.48 7.54 -26.72
CA GLU A 542 -23.40 8.96 -26.42
C GLU A 542 -24.31 9.29 -25.21
N GLN A 543 -23.76 10.02 -24.25
CA GLN A 543 -24.47 10.59 -23.11
C GLN A 543 -24.38 12.13 -23.16
N ARG A 544 -25.02 12.82 -22.22
CA ARG A 544 -25.10 14.30 -22.28
C ARG A 544 -23.74 14.99 -22.34
N GLU A 545 -22.82 14.64 -21.48
CA GLU A 545 -21.48 15.27 -21.35
C GLU A 545 -20.34 14.28 -21.58
N THR A 546 -20.65 12.99 -21.75
CA THR A 546 -19.68 11.92 -21.87
C THR A 546 -20.05 10.97 -22.99
N VAL A 547 -19.09 10.14 -23.36
CA VAL A 547 -19.29 9.01 -24.27
C VAL A 547 -18.84 7.75 -23.54
N LEU A 548 -19.75 6.81 -23.41
CA LEU A 548 -19.48 5.51 -22.81
C LEU A 548 -19.05 4.54 -23.89
N VAL A 549 -17.82 4.10 -23.84
CA VAL A 549 -17.28 3.02 -24.67
C VAL A 549 -17.28 1.72 -23.84
N THR A 550 -17.97 0.73 -24.33
CA THR A 550 -18.06 -0.58 -23.68
C THR A 550 -17.33 -1.61 -24.54
N VAL A 551 -16.42 -2.36 -23.92
CA VAL A 551 -15.75 -3.51 -24.52
C VAL A 551 -16.13 -4.73 -23.68
N SER A 552 -16.87 -5.65 -24.29
CA SER A 552 -17.38 -6.85 -23.64
C SER A 552 -16.81 -8.09 -24.32
N ASP A 553 -16.40 -9.06 -23.54
CA ASP A 553 -16.02 -10.39 -23.99
C ASP A 553 -16.85 -11.46 -23.29
N ASN A 554 -17.04 -12.58 -23.91
CA ASN A 554 -17.67 -13.75 -23.32
C ASN A 554 -16.65 -14.78 -22.79
N GLY A 555 -15.46 -14.33 -22.43
CA GLY A 555 -14.40 -15.15 -21.84
C GLY A 555 -14.78 -15.80 -20.50
N PRO A 556 -13.85 -16.44 -19.82
CA PRO A 556 -14.10 -17.08 -18.52
C PRO A 556 -14.18 -16.08 -17.33
N GLY A 557 -14.05 -14.78 -17.62
CA GLY A 557 -13.99 -13.74 -16.61
C GLY A 557 -12.67 -13.71 -15.83
N MET A 558 -12.64 -12.85 -14.83
CA MET A 558 -11.44 -12.62 -14.00
C MET A 558 -11.59 -13.22 -12.61
N PRO A 559 -10.53 -13.84 -12.07
CA PRO A 559 -10.50 -14.30 -10.68
C PRO A 559 -10.74 -13.16 -9.68
N GLN A 560 -11.33 -13.47 -8.53
CA GLN A 560 -11.68 -12.47 -7.52
C GLN A 560 -10.49 -11.61 -7.07
N HIS A 561 -9.34 -12.22 -6.81
CA HIS A 561 -8.14 -11.52 -6.36
C HIS A 561 -7.60 -10.50 -7.37
N ILE A 562 -7.87 -10.72 -8.68
CA ILE A 562 -7.50 -9.75 -9.73
C ILE A 562 -8.50 -8.60 -9.76
N ARG A 563 -9.79 -8.88 -9.59
CA ARG A 563 -10.85 -7.86 -9.63
C ARG A 563 -10.70 -6.83 -8.52
N ASP A 564 -10.30 -7.27 -7.32
CA ASP A 564 -10.19 -6.41 -6.13
C ASP A 564 -9.12 -5.31 -6.29
N ASN A 565 -8.13 -5.54 -7.16
CA ASN A 565 -7.02 -4.60 -7.41
C ASN A 565 -6.73 -4.40 -8.90
N LEU A 566 -7.75 -4.43 -9.74
CA LEU A 566 -7.66 -4.51 -11.20
C LEU A 566 -6.73 -3.48 -11.85
N PHE A 567 -6.65 -2.29 -11.30
CA PHE A 567 -5.84 -1.18 -11.82
C PHE A 567 -4.56 -0.93 -11.01
N SER A 568 -4.11 -1.90 -10.24
CA SER A 568 -2.83 -1.82 -9.51
C SER A 568 -1.69 -2.37 -10.38
N PRO A 569 -0.52 -1.76 -10.35
CA PRO A 569 0.64 -2.26 -11.08
C PRO A 569 0.97 -3.70 -10.70
N PHE A 570 1.38 -4.48 -11.68
CA PHE A 570 1.80 -5.90 -11.53
C PHE A 570 0.69 -6.86 -11.07
N ASN A 571 -0.57 -6.45 -11.09
CA ASN A 571 -1.72 -7.32 -10.81
C ASN A 571 -2.18 -8.01 -12.10
N THR A 572 -1.84 -9.28 -12.26
CA THR A 572 -2.19 -10.07 -13.44
C THR A 572 -2.36 -11.55 -13.08
N SER A 573 -3.31 -12.20 -13.72
CA SER A 573 -3.48 -13.66 -13.68
C SER A 573 -2.76 -14.38 -14.82
N LYS A 574 -2.10 -13.63 -15.71
CA LYS A 574 -1.50 -14.15 -16.94
C LYS A 574 -0.02 -14.44 -16.70
N GLU A 575 0.43 -15.65 -17.02
CA GLU A 575 1.85 -16.06 -16.93
C GLU A 575 2.80 -15.18 -17.75
N LYS A 576 2.28 -14.51 -18.79
CA LYS A 576 3.07 -13.73 -19.75
C LYS A 576 2.79 -12.22 -19.70
N GLY A 577 1.98 -11.72 -18.78
CA GLY A 577 1.56 -10.32 -18.72
C GLY A 577 2.16 -9.56 -17.54
N LEU A 578 2.70 -8.34 -17.77
CA LEU A 578 3.25 -7.46 -16.73
C LEU A 578 2.21 -6.86 -15.77
N GLY A 579 0.92 -6.96 -16.10
CA GLY A 579 -0.12 -6.31 -15.30
C GLY A 579 -0.09 -4.78 -15.35
N LEU A 580 0.58 -4.18 -16.34
CA LEU A 580 0.67 -2.73 -16.50
C LEU A 580 -0.38 -2.17 -17.48
N GLY A 581 -0.92 -2.98 -18.38
CA GLY A 581 -1.83 -2.53 -19.43
C GLY A 581 -3.05 -1.77 -18.88
N LEU A 582 -3.71 -2.29 -17.84
CA LEU A 582 -4.88 -1.64 -17.23
C LEU A 582 -4.51 -0.42 -16.36
N VAL A 583 -3.31 -0.39 -15.83
CA VAL A 583 -2.77 0.79 -15.12
C VAL A 583 -2.60 1.95 -16.10
N ILE A 584 -1.99 1.66 -17.27
CA ILE A 584 -1.81 2.63 -18.36
C ILE A 584 -3.16 3.12 -18.88
N VAL A 585 -4.12 2.22 -19.04
CA VAL A 585 -5.48 2.58 -19.45
C VAL A 585 -6.11 3.54 -18.45
N LYS A 586 -6.05 3.23 -17.17
CA LYS A 586 -6.59 4.08 -16.11
C LYS A 586 -5.90 5.45 -16.08
N GLU A 587 -4.58 5.49 -16.19
CA GLU A 587 -3.82 6.73 -16.23
C GLU A 587 -4.24 7.61 -17.41
N ILE A 588 -4.28 7.03 -18.60
CA ILE A 588 -4.67 7.77 -19.83
C ILE A 588 -6.10 8.31 -19.72
N VAL A 589 -7.03 7.48 -19.28
CA VAL A 589 -8.43 7.86 -19.15
C VAL A 589 -8.58 8.98 -18.11
N THR A 590 -7.89 8.86 -16.99
CA THR A 590 -7.91 9.87 -15.91
C THR A 590 -7.24 11.18 -16.35
N ASP A 591 -6.15 11.13 -17.12
CA ASP A 591 -5.46 12.32 -17.66
C ASP A 591 -6.40 13.18 -18.52
N TYR A 592 -7.38 12.57 -19.20
CA TYR A 592 -8.39 13.26 -20.01
C TYR A 592 -9.73 13.48 -19.27
N GLY A 593 -9.74 13.25 -17.94
CA GLY A 593 -10.90 13.51 -17.08
C GLY A 593 -12.04 12.51 -17.26
N GLY A 594 -11.73 11.32 -17.76
CA GLY A 594 -12.66 10.19 -17.88
C GLY A 594 -12.58 9.23 -16.71
N THR A 595 -13.41 8.19 -16.74
CA THR A 595 -13.41 7.08 -15.77
C THR A 595 -13.40 5.73 -16.47
N ILE A 596 -12.84 4.73 -15.81
CA ILE A 596 -12.89 3.33 -16.27
C ILE A 596 -13.37 2.44 -15.15
N SER A 597 -14.26 1.53 -15.48
CA SER A 597 -14.74 0.46 -14.60
C SER A 597 -14.78 -0.88 -15.35
N ALA A 598 -14.82 -1.96 -14.60
CA ALA A 598 -14.97 -3.30 -15.16
C ALA A 598 -15.90 -4.15 -14.30
N GLU A 599 -16.70 -4.96 -14.96
CA GLU A 599 -17.53 -6.01 -14.37
C GLU A 599 -17.11 -7.33 -14.98
N SER A 600 -16.94 -8.36 -14.17
CA SER A 600 -16.54 -9.68 -14.66
C SER A 600 -17.25 -10.79 -13.91
N SER A 601 -17.77 -11.76 -14.65
CA SER A 601 -18.45 -12.94 -14.18
C SER A 601 -17.87 -14.20 -14.85
N ALA A 602 -18.43 -15.35 -14.57
CA ALA A 602 -18.07 -16.59 -15.27
C ALA A 602 -18.47 -16.59 -16.76
N ASP A 603 -19.32 -15.67 -17.17
CA ASP A 603 -19.84 -15.55 -18.54
C ASP A 603 -19.07 -14.54 -19.39
N GLY A 604 -18.13 -13.80 -18.79
CA GLY A 604 -17.30 -12.82 -19.49
C GLY A 604 -16.92 -11.60 -18.67
N THR A 605 -16.28 -10.64 -19.36
CA THR A 605 -15.88 -9.36 -18.77
C THR A 605 -16.40 -8.21 -19.61
N VAL A 606 -16.80 -7.14 -18.92
CA VAL A 606 -17.26 -5.89 -19.52
C VAL A 606 -16.42 -4.74 -18.96
N PHE A 607 -15.64 -4.10 -19.81
CA PHE A 607 -14.99 -2.84 -19.48
C PHE A 607 -15.83 -1.66 -19.97
N ARG A 608 -16.00 -0.67 -19.10
CA ARG A 608 -16.70 0.58 -19.41
C ARG A 608 -15.74 1.75 -19.25
N VAL A 609 -15.49 2.43 -20.34
CA VAL A 609 -14.66 3.64 -20.40
C VAL A 609 -15.56 4.82 -20.68
N GLU A 610 -15.63 5.72 -19.73
CA GLU A 610 -16.36 6.96 -19.87
C GLU A 610 -15.39 8.09 -20.22
N LEU A 611 -15.55 8.70 -21.38
CA LEU A 611 -14.71 9.77 -21.88
C LEU A 611 -15.53 11.07 -21.96
N ARG A 612 -14.88 12.18 -21.74
CA ARG A 612 -15.53 13.50 -21.91
C ARG A 612 -15.81 13.74 -23.39
N LYS A 613 -17.03 14.13 -23.69
CA LYS A 613 -17.41 14.59 -25.03
C LYS A 613 -16.70 15.91 -25.32
N ALA A 614 -16.19 16.07 -26.54
CA ALA A 614 -15.47 17.26 -26.97
C ALA A 614 -16.40 18.29 -27.64
#